data_cd07b1fa732eeacfea3a48639a6273bc
#
_entry.id   cd07b1fa732eeacfea3a48639a6273bc
#
_cell.length_a   1.000
_cell.length_b   1.000
_cell.length_c   1.000
_cell.angle_alpha   90.00
_cell.angle_beta   90.00
_cell.angle_gamma   90.00
#
_symmetry.space_group_name_H-M   'P 1'
#
loop_
_entity.id
_entity.type
_entity.pdbx_description
1 polymer ?
#
loop_
_entity_poly.entity_id
_entity_poly.type
_entity_poly.pdbx_seq_one_letter_code
_entity_poly.pdbx_strand_id
1 'polypeptide(L)'
;VQSIYVDVNGGELGGLLIIEACCDEMNIKNVEEEINKIIQEVMSFKNLTQNELRKAINIVKSNYIFNLETSTQLTSFFGNELLWGRKNSIENFNNHLEYWNNLNNFKEIINFLSINKFTFIASKSK
;
A
#
# COMPACT_ATOMS: atom_id res chain seq x y z
N VAL A 1 -16.88 -6.04 9.20
CA VAL A 1 -15.43 -6.28 9.13
C VAL A 1 -14.82 -6.01 10.49
N GLN A 2 -14.11 -7.00 11.04
CA GLN A 2 -13.42 -6.86 12.32
C GLN A 2 -12.07 -6.17 12.16
N SER A 3 -11.39 -6.44 11.05
CA SER A 3 -10.14 -5.77 10.67
C SER A 3 -9.97 -5.79 9.16
N ILE A 4 -9.28 -4.79 8.65
CA ILE A 4 -8.80 -4.75 7.27
C ILE A 4 -7.35 -4.30 7.28
N TYR A 5 -6.55 -4.92 6.44
CA TYR A 5 -5.13 -4.65 6.33
C TYR A 5 -4.73 -4.59 4.86
N VAL A 6 -3.87 -3.66 4.50
CA VAL A 6 -3.36 -3.51 3.13
C VAL A 6 -1.84 -3.47 3.21
N ASP A 7 -1.20 -4.32 2.46
CA ASP A 7 0.26 -4.42 2.41
C ASP A 7 0.75 -4.56 0.97
N VAL A 8 1.98 -4.15 0.75
CA VAL A 8 2.70 -4.33 -0.52
C VAL A 8 3.95 -5.14 -0.26
N ASN A 9 3.95 -6.35 -0.74
CA ASN A 9 5.11 -7.23 -0.68
C ASN A 9 5.88 -7.14 -1.99
N GLY A 10 7.00 -6.42 -1.97
CA GLY A 10 7.88 -6.22 -3.13
C GLY A 10 9.07 -7.17 -3.13
N GLY A 11 9.40 -7.72 -4.28
CA GLY A 11 10.57 -8.54 -4.52
C GLY A 11 11.37 -8.06 -5.74
N GLU A 12 12.50 -8.70 -6.00
CA GLU A 12 13.38 -8.34 -7.12
C GLU A 12 12.71 -8.46 -8.49
N LEU A 13 11.87 -9.47 -8.67
CA LEU A 13 11.23 -9.81 -9.94
C LEU A 13 9.75 -9.38 -10.02
N GLY A 14 9.21 -8.78 -8.97
CA GLY A 14 7.83 -8.35 -8.94
C GLY A 14 7.32 -8.07 -7.53
N GLY A 15 6.06 -7.70 -7.41
CA GLY A 15 5.41 -7.42 -6.14
C GLY A 15 3.94 -7.81 -6.14
N LEU A 16 3.40 -7.91 -4.94
CA LEU A 16 1.98 -8.18 -4.69
C LEU A 16 1.39 -7.06 -3.83
N LEU A 17 0.24 -6.57 -4.22
CA LEU A 17 -0.64 -5.81 -3.35
C LEU A 17 -1.59 -6.80 -2.68
N ILE A 18 -1.55 -6.85 -1.36
CA ILE A 18 -2.33 -7.78 -0.54
C ILE A 18 -3.35 -6.97 0.25
N ILE A 19 -4.60 -7.38 0.17
CA ILE A 19 -5.69 -6.83 0.98
C ILE A 19 -6.25 -7.98 1.79
N GLU A 20 -6.11 -7.91 3.11
CA GLU A 20 -6.63 -8.91 4.04
C GLU A 20 -7.77 -8.31 4.84
N ALA A 21 -8.87 -9.04 4.96
CA ALA A 21 -10.00 -8.64 5.78
C ALA A 21 -10.47 -9.83 6.63
N CYS A 22 -10.76 -9.55 7.90
CA CYS A 22 -11.37 -10.51 8.80
C CYS A 22 -12.84 -10.14 9.00
N CYS A 23 -13.74 -11.09 8.76
CA CYS A 23 -15.18 -10.88 8.93
C CYS A 23 -15.89 -12.20 9.25
N ASP A 24 -17.15 -12.10 9.66
CA ASP A 24 -18.00 -13.26 9.82
C ASP A 24 -18.28 -13.94 8.47
N GLU A 25 -18.41 -15.26 8.49
CA GLU A 25 -18.62 -16.08 7.29
C GLU A 25 -19.76 -15.59 6.39
N MET A 26 -20.87 -15.16 7.00
CA MET A 26 -22.03 -14.64 6.27
C MET A 26 -21.78 -13.32 5.54
N ASN A 27 -20.72 -12.61 5.89
CA ASN A 27 -20.38 -11.30 5.33
C ASN A 27 -19.29 -11.35 4.25
N ILE A 28 -18.72 -12.51 3.95
CA ILE A 28 -17.59 -12.65 3.01
C ILE A 28 -17.90 -12.02 1.65
N LYS A 29 -19.07 -12.34 1.07
CA LYS A 29 -19.48 -11.78 -0.23
C LYS A 29 -19.62 -10.27 -0.21
N ASN A 30 -20.25 -9.74 0.83
CA ASN A 30 -20.45 -8.29 0.98
C ASN A 30 -19.10 -7.56 1.11
N VAL A 31 -18.16 -8.14 1.84
CA VAL A 31 -16.80 -7.60 1.99
C VAL A 31 -16.04 -7.64 0.67
N GLU A 32 -16.12 -8.73 -0.08
CA GLU A 32 -15.52 -8.85 -1.41
C GLU A 32 -16.08 -7.79 -2.37
N GLU A 33 -17.40 -7.64 -2.43
CA GLU A 33 -18.06 -6.67 -3.30
C GLU A 33 -17.65 -5.22 -2.93
N GLU A 34 -17.59 -4.89 -1.65
CA GLU A 34 -17.20 -3.56 -1.20
C GLU A 34 -15.71 -3.27 -1.47
N ILE A 35 -14.81 -4.24 -1.27
CA ILE A 35 -13.39 -4.10 -1.63
C ILE A 35 -13.25 -3.87 -3.13
N ASN A 36 -13.92 -4.66 -3.96
CA ASN A 36 -13.90 -4.52 -5.41
C ASN A 36 -14.41 -3.14 -5.85
N LYS A 37 -15.48 -2.65 -5.25
CA LYS A 37 -16.03 -1.34 -5.51
C LYS A 37 -15.03 -0.23 -5.17
N ILE A 38 -14.40 -0.29 -3.99
CA ILE A 38 -13.39 0.69 -3.57
C ILE A 38 -12.20 0.69 -4.55
N ILE A 39 -11.72 -0.49 -4.94
CA ILE A 39 -10.63 -0.61 -5.93
C ILE A 39 -11.03 0.07 -7.25
N GLN A 40 -12.24 -0.18 -7.74
CA GLN A 40 -12.73 0.44 -8.97
C GLN A 40 -12.87 1.97 -8.84
N GLU A 41 -13.34 2.47 -7.70
CA GLU A 41 -13.43 3.90 -7.43
C GLU A 41 -12.05 4.57 -7.42
N VAL A 42 -11.05 3.94 -6.80
CA VAL A 42 -9.66 4.42 -6.81
C VAL A 42 -9.10 4.39 -8.22
N MET A 43 -9.30 3.31 -8.97
CA MET A 43 -8.82 3.17 -10.36
C MET A 43 -9.46 4.16 -11.32
N SER A 44 -10.72 4.51 -11.09
CA SER A 44 -11.45 5.49 -11.91
C SER A 44 -11.19 6.95 -11.51
N PHE A 45 -10.43 7.19 -10.44
CA PHE A 45 -10.17 8.51 -9.84
C PHE A 45 -11.44 9.28 -9.42
N LYS A 46 -12.55 8.59 -9.30
CA LYS A 46 -13.86 9.21 -9.10
C LYS A 46 -13.94 10.04 -7.81
N ASN A 47 -13.31 9.55 -6.74
CA ASN A 47 -13.33 10.19 -5.43
C ASN A 47 -11.92 10.54 -4.91
N LEU A 48 -10.89 10.40 -5.73
CA LEU A 48 -9.51 10.68 -5.33
C LEU A 48 -9.20 12.17 -5.51
N THR A 49 -9.12 12.88 -4.42
CA THR A 49 -8.75 14.30 -4.38
C THR A 49 -7.29 14.50 -3.96
N GLN A 50 -6.72 15.66 -4.31
CA GLN A 50 -5.37 16.03 -3.84
C GLN A 50 -5.27 16.05 -2.31
N ASN A 51 -6.35 16.39 -1.61
CA ASN A 51 -6.36 16.40 -0.15
C ASN A 51 -6.31 14.99 0.45
N GLU A 52 -6.99 14.03 -0.14
CA GLU A 52 -6.94 12.63 0.29
C GLU A 52 -5.60 12.00 -0.01
N LEU A 53 -5.03 12.29 -1.19
CA LEU A 53 -3.67 11.87 -1.50
C LEU A 53 -2.67 12.40 -0.47
N ARG A 54 -2.76 13.67 -0.10
CA ARG A 54 -1.89 14.29 0.92
C ARG A 54 -2.03 13.61 2.28
N LYS A 55 -3.24 13.26 2.70
CA LYS A 55 -3.48 12.51 3.94
C LYS A 55 -2.78 11.14 3.89
N ALA A 56 -2.93 10.41 2.79
CA ALA A 56 -2.27 9.12 2.60
C ALA A 56 -0.74 9.24 2.64
N ILE A 57 -0.17 10.21 1.94
CA ILE A 57 1.27 10.50 1.96
C ILE A 57 1.77 10.81 3.38
N ASN A 58 1.01 11.59 4.16
CA ASN A 58 1.38 11.88 5.55
C ASN A 58 1.36 10.63 6.43
N ILE A 59 0.42 9.71 6.22
CA ILE A 59 0.39 8.42 6.94
C ILE A 59 1.63 7.59 6.60
N VAL A 60 1.96 7.47 5.31
CA VAL A 60 3.16 6.73 4.85
C VAL A 60 4.42 7.35 5.46
N LYS A 61 4.53 8.68 5.45
CA LYS A 61 5.66 9.40 6.04
C LYS A 61 5.79 9.15 7.53
N SER A 62 4.69 9.20 8.27
CA SER A 62 4.67 8.94 9.71
C SER A 62 5.10 7.51 10.03
N ASN A 63 4.55 6.53 9.31
CA ASN A 63 4.92 5.13 9.48
C ASN A 63 6.40 4.88 9.19
N TYR A 64 6.93 5.52 8.15
CA TYR A 64 8.34 5.44 7.82
C TYR A 64 9.23 5.98 8.95
N ILE A 65 8.88 7.14 9.53
CA ILE A 65 9.61 7.75 10.65
C ILE A 65 9.56 6.81 11.87
N PHE A 66 8.39 6.30 12.23
CA PHE A 66 8.25 5.37 13.36
C PHE A 66 9.07 4.09 13.19
N ASN A 67 9.20 3.59 11.97
CA ASN A 67 10.04 2.43 11.66
C ASN A 67 11.55 2.70 11.76
N LEU A 68 11.97 3.93 12.02
CA LEU A 68 13.37 4.32 12.21
C LEU A 68 13.70 4.72 13.66
N GLU A 69 12.77 4.56 14.60
CA GLU A 69 12.93 5.05 15.97
C GLU A 69 13.85 4.20 16.85
N THR A 70 13.94 2.91 16.59
CA THR A 70 14.77 2.00 17.40
C THR A 70 16.02 1.56 16.66
N SER A 71 17.08 1.21 17.41
CA SER A 71 18.32 0.69 16.83
C SER A 71 18.11 -0.60 16.04
N THR A 72 17.19 -1.46 16.48
CA THR A 72 16.84 -2.71 15.77
C THR A 72 16.15 -2.40 14.43
N GLN A 73 15.22 -1.47 14.42
CA GLN A 73 14.53 -1.04 13.20
C GLN A 73 15.49 -0.37 12.22
N LEU A 74 16.37 0.51 12.70
CA LEU A 74 17.42 1.13 11.89
C LEU A 74 18.36 0.10 11.28
N THR A 75 18.79 -0.87 12.06
CA THR A 75 19.68 -1.95 11.58
C THR A 75 19.01 -2.77 10.49
N SER A 76 17.75 -3.15 10.67
CA SER A 76 16.98 -3.88 9.68
C SER A 76 16.76 -3.06 8.41
N PHE A 77 16.42 -1.78 8.55
CA PHE A 77 16.23 -0.88 7.43
C PHE A 77 17.51 -0.72 6.60
N PHE A 78 18.60 -0.29 7.21
CA PHE A 78 19.87 -0.08 6.49
C PHE A 78 20.48 -1.38 5.99
N GLY A 79 20.30 -2.49 6.70
CA GLY A 79 20.73 -3.81 6.24
C GLY A 79 20.02 -4.21 4.95
N ASN A 80 18.72 -4.01 4.86
CA ASN A 80 17.96 -4.26 3.63
C ASN A 80 18.37 -3.31 2.50
N GLU A 81 18.56 -2.02 2.79
CA GLU A 81 18.97 -1.04 1.78
C GLU A 81 20.35 -1.36 1.19
N LEU A 82 21.28 -1.80 2.03
CA LEU A 82 22.60 -2.26 1.59
C LEU A 82 22.52 -3.55 0.76
N LEU A 83 21.68 -4.49 1.17
CA LEU A 83 21.46 -5.74 0.45
C LEU A 83 20.95 -5.49 -0.98
N TRP A 84 20.06 -4.51 -1.14
CA TRP A 84 19.53 -4.10 -2.44
C TRP A 84 20.41 -3.10 -3.18
N GLY A 85 21.58 -2.73 -2.64
CA GLY A 85 22.50 -1.78 -3.24
C GLY A 85 21.96 -0.34 -3.29
N ARG A 86 20.98 -0.01 -2.45
CA ARG A 86 20.38 1.33 -2.42
C ARG A 86 21.23 2.28 -1.58
N LYS A 87 21.43 3.48 -2.11
CA LYS A 87 22.15 4.58 -1.44
C LYS A 87 21.21 5.76 -1.22
N ASN A 88 21.49 6.57 -0.20
CA ASN A 88 20.71 7.78 0.14
C ASN A 88 19.20 7.50 0.31
N SER A 89 18.87 6.41 0.97
CA SER A 89 17.51 5.89 1.05
C SER A 89 16.52 6.88 1.67
N ILE A 90 16.95 7.64 2.71
CA ILE A 90 16.09 8.62 3.38
C ILE A 90 15.80 9.80 2.46
N GLU A 91 16.80 10.33 1.77
CA GLU A 91 16.62 11.42 0.81
C GLU A 91 15.77 10.98 -0.38
N ASN A 92 16.05 9.81 -0.93
CA ASN A 92 15.28 9.24 -2.03
C ASN A 92 13.83 8.97 -1.64
N PHE A 93 13.57 8.52 -0.41
CA PHE A 93 12.22 8.33 0.10
C PHE A 93 11.43 9.65 0.12
N ASN A 94 12.03 10.72 0.66
CA ASN A 94 11.38 12.03 0.69
C ASN A 94 11.10 12.56 -0.73
N ASN A 95 12.06 12.44 -1.65
CA ASN A 95 11.90 12.85 -3.05
C ASN A 95 10.76 12.05 -3.73
N HIS A 96 10.66 10.76 -3.48
CA HIS A 96 9.56 9.94 -3.98
C HIS A 96 8.22 10.36 -3.39
N LEU A 97 8.14 10.67 -2.09
CA LEU A 97 6.91 11.13 -1.48
C LEU A 97 6.45 12.47 -2.06
N GLU A 98 7.37 13.40 -2.30
CA GLU A 98 7.04 14.67 -2.96
C GLU A 98 6.53 14.48 -4.38
N TYR A 99 7.18 13.61 -5.15
CA TYR A 99 6.75 13.27 -6.51
C TYR A 99 5.34 12.67 -6.51
N TRP A 100 5.08 11.70 -5.62
CA TRP A 100 3.79 11.03 -5.55
C TRP A 100 2.69 11.84 -4.86
N ASN A 101 3.04 12.92 -4.15
CA ASN A 101 2.06 13.87 -3.60
C ASN A 101 1.44 14.79 -4.66
N ASN A 102 1.66 14.53 -5.92
CA ASN A 102 0.99 15.16 -7.04
C ASN A 102 -0.02 14.19 -7.65
N LEU A 103 -1.28 14.59 -7.73
CA LEU A 103 -2.36 13.73 -8.20
C LEU A 103 -2.13 13.21 -9.63
N ASN A 104 -1.56 14.02 -10.52
CA ASN A 104 -1.28 13.60 -11.89
C ASN A 104 -0.18 12.53 -11.95
N ASN A 105 0.87 12.67 -11.14
CA ASN A 105 1.93 11.67 -11.04
C ASN A 105 1.38 10.38 -10.43
N PHE A 106 0.56 10.49 -9.39
CA PHE A 106 -0.06 9.34 -8.73
C PHE A 106 -0.97 8.53 -9.67
N LYS A 107 -1.64 9.19 -10.61
CA LYS A 107 -2.45 8.53 -11.65
C LYS A 107 -1.64 7.57 -12.52
N GLU A 108 -0.36 7.83 -12.72
CA GLU A 108 0.53 6.94 -13.49
C GLU A 108 0.70 5.59 -12.79
N ILE A 109 0.85 5.58 -11.45
CA ILE A 109 0.95 4.32 -10.67
C ILE A 109 -0.34 3.53 -10.77
N ILE A 110 -1.48 4.18 -10.61
CA ILE A 110 -2.77 3.50 -10.60
C ILE A 110 -3.05 2.79 -11.92
N ASN A 111 -2.52 3.30 -13.04
CA ASN A 111 -2.65 2.64 -14.34
C ASN A 111 -2.02 1.24 -14.39
N PHE A 112 -1.10 0.90 -13.49
CA PHE A 112 -0.56 -0.46 -13.35
C PHE A 112 -1.49 -1.41 -12.61
N LEU A 113 -2.43 -0.89 -11.84
CA LEU A 113 -3.45 -1.72 -11.20
C LEU A 113 -4.51 -2.10 -12.23
N SER A 114 -4.95 -3.35 -12.17
CA SER A 114 -6.05 -3.85 -12.99
C SER A 114 -6.89 -4.80 -12.15
N ILE A 115 -8.19 -4.61 -12.14
CA ILE A 115 -9.12 -5.48 -11.41
C ILE A 115 -8.99 -6.95 -11.84
N ASN A 116 -8.65 -7.20 -13.10
CA ASN A 116 -8.47 -8.55 -13.64
C ASN A 116 -7.21 -9.26 -13.09
N LYS A 117 -6.32 -8.54 -12.42
CA LYS A 117 -5.13 -9.09 -11.76
C LYS A 117 -5.36 -9.47 -10.31
N PHE A 118 -6.52 -9.15 -9.75
CA PHE A 118 -6.86 -9.52 -8.39
C PHE A 118 -7.40 -10.95 -8.34
N THR A 119 -6.89 -11.72 -7.39
CA THR A 119 -7.40 -13.05 -7.06
C THR A 119 -7.97 -12.97 -5.64
N PHE A 120 -9.22 -13.40 -5.49
CA PHE A 120 -9.88 -13.47 -4.20
C PHE A 120 -9.76 -14.88 -3.62
N ILE A 121 -9.35 -14.96 -2.35
CA ILE A 121 -9.26 -16.22 -1.60
C ILE A 121 -9.95 -16.02 -0.25
N ALA A 122 -10.93 -16.85 0.06
CA ALA A 122 -11.54 -16.90 1.38
C ALA A 122 -11.12 -18.18 2.11
N SER A 123 -10.71 -18.05 3.36
CA SER A 123 -10.41 -19.20 4.23
C SER A 123 -11.12 -19.07 5.57
N LYS A 124 -11.52 -20.20 6.14
CA LYS A 124 -12.11 -20.27 7.48
C LYS A 124 -11.01 -20.59 8.48
N SER A 125 -10.92 -19.82 9.56
CA SER A 125 -10.10 -20.22 10.71
C SER A 125 -10.71 -21.47 11.36
N LYS A 126 -9.87 -22.46 11.65
CA LYS A 126 -10.28 -23.64 12.40
C LYS A 126 -10.55 -23.30 13.85
#